data_d50bc2ee6eafb95057713fb335dff360
#
_entry.id   d50bc2ee6eafb95057713fb335dff360
#
_cell.length_a   1.000
_cell.length_b   1.000
_cell.length_c   1.000
_cell.angle_alpha   90.00
_cell.angle_beta   90.00
_cell.angle_gamma   90.00
#
_symmetry.space_group_name_H-M   'P 1'
#
loop_
_entity.id
_entity.type
_entity.pdbx_description
1 polymer ?
#
loop_
_entity_poly.entity_id
_entity_poly.type
_entity_poly.pdbx_seq_one_letter_code
_entity_poly.pdbx_strand_id
1 'polypeptide(L)'
;MLSSFEGIKRKNLCFLLLKLLYIPDANSVLSVMAEVCSTCGLPKDLCVCGEIEKEQQRIRVRLETRKFGRPSTVIDGMEDKNINLATIAQKLKTYCACGGTSKNGQIMLQGDHRDRVREFLIKLGYPTENIEVQ
;
A
#
# COMPACT_ATOMS: atom_id res chain seq x y z
N MET A 1 7.02 38.05 59.70
CA MET A 1 7.33 36.70 59.18
C MET A 1 6.38 36.28 58.09
N LEU A 2 6.11 37.09 57.12
CA LEU A 2 5.26 36.75 55.97
C LEU A 2 5.83 37.36 54.71
N SER A 3 7.08 37.03 54.36
CA SER A 3 7.75 37.51 53.15
C SER A 3 8.47 36.41 52.38
N SER A 4 7.82 35.29 52.16
CA SER A 4 8.41 34.19 51.38
C SER A 4 7.45 33.54 50.39
N PHE A 5 6.44 34.26 49.90
CA PHE A 5 5.58 33.77 48.81
C PHE A 5 5.54 34.71 47.62
N GLU A 6 6.63 35.45 47.37
CA GLU A 6 6.78 36.21 46.14
C GLU A 6 7.85 35.51 45.25
N GLY A 7 7.43 34.46 44.58
CA GLY A 7 8.36 33.76 43.70
C GLY A 7 7.70 32.77 42.74
N ILE A 8 6.38 32.67 42.74
CA ILE A 8 5.72 31.88 41.71
C ILE A 8 5.63 32.76 40.47
N LYS A 9 6.63 32.64 39.65
CA LYS A 9 6.74 33.31 38.35
C LYS A 9 5.46 33.06 37.54
N ARG A 10 4.72 34.12 37.34
CA ARG A 10 3.51 34.19 36.49
C ARG A 10 3.72 33.67 35.05
N LYS A 11 4.93 33.25 34.73
CA LYS A 11 5.32 32.69 33.41
C LYS A 11 4.82 31.26 33.16
N ASN A 12 4.53 30.50 34.23
CA ASN A 12 4.10 29.11 34.04
C ASN A 12 2.58 28.95 33.93
N LEU A 13 1.82 29.94 34.39
CA LEU A 13 0.36 29.90 34.26
C LEU A 13 -0.10 30.15 32.81
N CYS A 14 0.58 31.05 32.08
CA CYS A 14 0.32 31.28 30.67
C CYS A 14 0.65 30.05 29.83
N PHE A 15 1.67 29.28 30.21
CA PHE A 15 2.07 28.08 29.47
C PHE A 15 1.09 26.92 29.66
N LEU A 16 0.49 26.82 30.86
CA LEU A 16 -0.55 25.83 31.16
C LEU A 16 -1.89 26.20 30.52
N LEU A 17 -2.22 27.48 30.47
CA LEU A 17 -3.42 27.97 29.80
C LEU A 17 -3.31 27.86 28.28
N LEU A 18 -2.13 28.06 27.68
CA LEU A 18 -1.86 27.82 26.28
C LEU A 18 -1.94 26.33 25.91
N LYS A 19 -1.63 25.43 26.84
CA LYS A 19 -1.79 23.99 26.62
C LYS A 19 -3.25 23.53 26.64
N LEU A 20 -4.13 24.24 27.36
CA LEU A 20 -5.55 23.95 27.40
C LEU A 20 -6.33 24.56 26.24
N LEU A 21 -5.75 25.54 25.55
CA LEU A 21 -6.31 26.17 24.35
C LEU A 21 -5.66 25.64 23.04
N TYR A 22 -4.92 24.52 23.09
CA TYR A 22 -4.54 23.82 21.88
C TYR A 22 -5.79 23.18 21.29
N ILE A 23 -6.55 24.00 20.59
CA ILE A 23 -7.50 23.54 19.62
C ILE A 23 -6.63 23.01 18.48
N PRO A 24 -6.62 21.71 18.18
CA PRO A 24 -5.94 21.22 17.00
C PRO A 24 -6.54 21.96 15.82
N ASP A 25 -5.68 22.59 15.05
CA ASP A 25 -6.03 23.40 13.89
C ASP A 25 -7.17 22.74 13.12
N ALA A 26 -8.25 23.48 12.91
CA ALA A 26 -9.39 23.04 12.09
C ALA A 26 -8.97 22.58 10.68
N ASN A 27 -7.76 22.95 10.25
CA ASN A 27 -7.13 22.48 9.03
C ASN A 27 -6.69 21.01 9.07
N SER A 28 -6.34 20.44 10.22
CA SER A 28 -6.04 18.99 10.30
C SER A 28 -7.28 18.13 10.16
N VAL A 29 -8.45 18.65 10.58
CA VAL A 29 -9.72 17.93 10.42
C VAL A 29 -10.20 17.98 8.97
N LEU A 30 -9.91 19.06 8.24
CA LEU A 30 -10.23 19.18 6.81
C LEU A 30 -9.34 18.30 5.93
N SER A 31 -8.09 18.04 6.33
CA SER A 31 -7.22 17.09 5.62
C SER A 31 -7.70 15.65 5.71
N VAL A 32 -8.33 15.26 6.81
CA VAL A 32 -8.88 13.90 6.99
C VAL A 32 -10.15 13.70 6.16
N MET A 33 -10.90 14.76 5.88
CA MET A 33 -12.10 14.67 5.04
C MET A 33 -11.80 14.57 3.53
N ALA A 34 -10.58 14.87 3.09
CA ALA A 34 -10.20 14.80 1.69
C ALA A 34 -9.88 13.39 1.19
N GLU A 35 -9.72 12.42 2.09
CA GLU A 35 -9.37 11.04 1.76
C GLU A 35 -10.50 10.05 2.02
N VAL A 36 -11.68 10.38 1.61
CA VAL A 36 -12.86 9.50 1.66
C VAL A 36 -12.84 8.58 0.44
N CYS A 37 -13.04 7.29 0.67
CA CYS A 37 -13.21 6.32 -0.40
C CYS A 37 -14.47 6.63 -1.21
N SER A 38 -14.34 6.76 -2.53
CA SER A 38 -15.47 7.07 -3.43
C SER A 38 -16.49 5.93 -3.53
N THR A 39 -16.11 4.71 -3.15
CA THR A 39 -16.94 3.51 -3.28
C THR A 39 -17.79 3.26 -2.03
N CYS A 40 -17.23 3.36 -0.84
CA CYS A 40 -17.94 3.07 0.42
C CYS A 40 -18.24 4.30 1.28
N GLY A 41 -17.64 5.46 0.97
CA GLY A 41 -17.82 6.69 1.72
C GLY A 41 -17.13 6.72 3.09
N LEU A 42 -16.30 5.74 3.41
CA LEU A 42 -15.52 5.68 4.64
C LEU A 42 -14.14 6.31 4.46
N PRO A 43 -13.52 6.84 5.54
CA PRO A 43 -12.14 7.28 5.48
C PRO A 43 -11.22 6.12 5.06
N LYS A 44 -10.16 6.40 4.31
CA LYS A 44 -9.23 5.38 3.80
C LYS A 44 -8.65 4.48 4.88
N ASP A 45 -8.49 5.00 6.08
CA ASP A 45 -7.97 4.25 7.23
C ASP A 45 -8.93 3.16 7.73
N LEU A 46 -10.22 3.29 7.46
CA LEU A 46 -11.28 2.34 7.82
C LEU A 46 -11.88 1.63 6.59
N CYS A 47 -11.38 1.96 5.40
CA CYS A 47 -11.86 1.40 4.15
C CYS A 47 -11.25 0.02 3.89
N VAL A 48 -12.07 -1.01 3.88
CA VAL A 48 -11.70 -2.39 3.55
C VAL A 48 -11.96 -2.77 2.08
N CYS A 49 -12.43 -1.82 1.25
CA CYS A 49 -12.76 -2.09 -0.15
C CYS A 49 -11.56 -2.65 -0.93
N GLY A 50 -10.36 -2.11 -0.72
CA GLY A 50 -9.15 -2.57 -1.38
C GLY A 50 -8.69 -3.96 -0.93
N GLU A 51 -9.03 -4.39 0.27
CA GLU A 51 -8.74 -5.74 0.76
C GLU A 51 -9.72 -6.75 0.17
N ILE A 52 -11.02 -6.41 0.12
CA ILE A 52 -12.06 -7.25 -0.49
C ILE A 52 -11.80 -7.45 -1.99
N GLU A 53 -11.37 -6.40 -2.70
CA GLU A 53 -11.01 -6.50 -4.11
C GLU A 53 -9.84 -7.47 -4.33
N LYS A 54 -8.84 -7.47 -3.48
CA LYS A 54 -7.70 -8.40 -3.54
C LYS A 54 -8.11 -9.85 -3.27
N GLU A 55 -9.06 -10.08 -2.38
CA GLU A 55 -9.58 -11.42 -2.07
C GLU A 55 -10.37 -12.03 -3.22
N GLN A 56 -10.97 -11.21 -4.07
CA GLN A 56 -11.76 -11.66 -5.22
C GLN A 56 -10.93 -11.90 -6.49
N GLN A 57 -9.71 -11.38 -6.54
CA GLN A 57 -8.84 -11.51 -7.70
C GLN A 57 -8.16 -12.86 -7.75
N ARG A 58 -8.28 -13.53 -8.89
CA ARG A 58 -7.53 -14.75 -9.19
C ARG A 58 -6.33 -14.42 -10.06
N ILE A 59 -5.17 -14.58 -9.49
CA ILE A 59 -3.89 -14.31 -10.15
C ILE A 59 -3.35 -15.64 -10.69
N ARG A 60 -3.04 -15.67 -11.97
CA ARG A 60 -2.44 -16.83 -12.63
C ARG A 60 -0.98 -16.55 -12.95
N VAL A 61 -0.12 -17.40 -12.48
CA VAL A 61 1.32 -17.37 -12.77
C VAL A 61 1.64 -18.55 -13.66
N ARG A 62 1.95 -18.29 -14.94
CA ARG A 62 2.24 -19.31 -15.95
C ARG A 62 3.69 -19.20 -16.40
N LEU A 63 4.29 -20.36 -16.76
CA LEU A 63 5.57 -20.41 -17.44
C LEU A 63 5.34 -20.54 -18.94
N GLU A 64 5.76 -19.56 -19.71
CA GLU A 64 5.73 -19.60 -21.18
C GLU A 64 7.15 -19.72 -21.75
N THR A 65 7.34 -20.65 -22.66
CA THR A 65 8.58 -20.76 -23.41
C THR A 65 8.52 -19.89 -24.66
N ARG A 66 9.38 -18.89 -24.73
CA ARG A 66 9.50 -18.01 -25.88
C ARG A 66 10.44 -18.58 -26.96
N LYS A 67 10.51 -17.83 -28.07
CA LYS A 67 11.43 -18.13 -29.17
C LYS A 67 12.85 -18.41 -28.60
N PHE A 68 13.50 -19.43 -29.12
CA PHE A 68 14.80 -19.93 -28.67
C PHE A 68 14.81 -20.65 -27.30
N GLY A 69 13.68 -21.20 -26.85
CA GLY A 69 13.64 -21.99 -25.63
C GLY A 69 13.85 -21.23 -24.33
N ARG A 70 13.72 -19.90 -24.35
CA ARG A 70 13.88 -19.08 -23.14
C ARG A 70 12.60 -19.09 -22.32
N PRO A 71 12.64 -19.52 -21.04
CA PRO A 71 11.50 -19.48 -20.17
C PRO A 71 11.13 -18.02 -19.84
N SER A 72 9.84 -17.73 -19.73
CA SER A 72 9.30 -16.44 -19.30
C SER A 72 8.13 -16.67 -18.36
N THR A 73 8.13 -16.03 -17.23
CA THR A 73 7.03 -16.09 -16.27
C THR A 73 6.00 -15.02 -16.63
N VAL A 74 4.78 -15.44 -16.89
CA VAL A 74 3.64 -14.56 -17.22
C VAL A 74 2.67 -14.54 -16.04
N ILE A 75 2.30 -13.35 -15.61
CA ILE A 75 1.38 -13.11 -14.52
C ILE A 75 0.14 -12.43 -15.09
N ASP A 76 -1.01 -13.10 -14.96
CA ASP A 76 -2.32 -12.65 -15.46
C ASP A 76 -3.28 -12.44 -14.29
N GLY A 77 -4.34 -11.66 -14.51
CA GLY A 77 -5.46 -11.52 -13.56
C GLY A 77 -5.27 -10.42 -12.51
N MET A 78 -4.28 -9.53 -12.68
CA MET A 78 -4.11 -8.36 -11.83
C MET A 78 -4.81 -7.15 -12.46
N GLU A 79 -6.15 -7.15 -12.45
CA GLU A 79 -6.96 -6.05 -12.99
C GLU A 79 -7.38 -5.05 -11.91
N ASP A 80 -6.46 -4.62 -11.08
CA ASP A 80 -6.74 -3.56 -10.10
C ASP A 80 -6.80 -2.20 -10.78
N LYS A 81 -7.97 -1.61 -10.80
CA LYS A 81 -8.17 -0.21 -11.25
C LYS A 81 -7.38 0.79 -10.42
N ASN A 82 -7.06 0.44 -9.19
CA ASN A 82 -6.36 1.29 -8.23
C ASN A 82 -4.84 1.07 -8.18
N ILE A 83 -4.34 -0.03 -8.75
CA ILE A 83 -2.92 -0.37 -8.69
C ILE A 83 -2.30 -0.24 -10.07
N ASN A 84 -1.27 0.59 -10.16
CA ASN A 84 -0.51 0.76 -11.39
C ASN A 84 0.30 -0.51 -11.66
N LEU A 85 -0.12 -1.34 -12.62
CA LEU A 85 0.57 -2.57 -13.04
C LEU A 85 2.05 -2.34 -13.35
N ALA A 86 2.37 -1.15 -13.89
CA ALA A 86 3.76 -0.76 -14.15
C ALA A 86 4.59 -0.68 -12.87
N THR A 87 4.00 -0.17 -11.78
CA THR A 87 4.68 -0.07 -10.47
C THR A 87 4.92 -1.46 -9.87
N ILE A 88 3.95 -2.35 -9.96
CA ILE A 88 4.09 -3.74 -9.49
C ILE A 88 5.14 -4.46 -10.34
N ALA A 89 5.09 -4.32 -11.66
CA ALA A 89 6.07 -4.90 -12.55
C ALA A 89 7.50 -4.41 -12.23
N GLN A 90 7.66 -3.14 -11.89
CA GLN A 90 8.95 -2.59 -11.48
C GLN A 90 9.45 -3.19 -10.16
N LYS A 91 8.58 -3.30 -9.16
CA LYS A 91 8.90 -3.95 -7.88
C LYS A 91 9.25 -5.42 -8.06
N LEU A 92 8.50 -6.15 -8.88
CA LEU A 92 8.78 -7.55 -9.23
C LEU A 92 10.13 -7.72 -9.93
N LYS A 93 10.45 -6.87 -10.89
CA LYS A 93 11.76 -6.87 -11.57
C LYS A 93 12.90 -6.68 -10.59
N THR A 94 12.75 -5.74 -9.65
CA THR A 94 13.74 -5.48 -8.60
C THR A 94 13.86 -6.67 -7.66
N TYR A 95 12.74 -7.26 -7.24
CA TYR A 95 12.71 -8.40 -6.31
C TYR A 95 13.31 -9.68 -6.95
N CYS A 96 12.96 -9.95 -8.19
CA CYS A 96 13.46 -11.12 -8.94
C CYS A 96 14.83 -10.87 -9.58
N ALA A 97 15.33 -9.63 -9.57
CA ALA A 97 16.55 -9.20 -10.26
C ALA A 97 16.54 -9.62 -11.75
N CYS A 98 15.40 -9.47 -12.42
CA CYS A 98 15.20 -9.90 -13.79
C CYS A 98 14.64 -8.79 -14.67
N GLY A 99 14.77 -8.95 -15.99
CA GLY A 99 14.08 -8.11 -16.96
C GLY A 99 12.61 -8.50 -17.12
N GLY A 100 11.78 -7.58 -17.54
CA GLY A 100 10.37 -7.87 -17.77
C GLY A 100 9.64 -6.70 -18.39
N THR A 101 8.44 -6.96 -18.86
CA THR A 101 7.57 -5.97 -19.50
C THR A 101 6.15 -6.16 -18.98
N SER A 102 5.42 -5.06 -18.78
CA SER A 102 3.98 -5.09 -18.52
C SER A 102 3.23 -4.63 -19.77
N LYS A 103 2.35 -5.46 -20.30
CA LYS A 103 1.50 -5.15 -21.46
C LYS A 103 0.14 -5.84 -21.31
N ASN A 104 -0.92 -5.18 -21.76
CA ASN A 104 -2.27 -5.74 -21.82
C ASN A 104 -2.79 -6.33 -20.49
N GLY A 105 -2.50 -5.69 -19.37
CA GLY A 105 -2.91 -6.23 -18.07
C GLY A 105 -2.06 -7.41 -17.57
N GLN A 106 -1.03 -7.81 -18.30
CA GLN A 106 -0.15 -8.94 -17.98
C GLN A 106 1.27 -8.45 -17.69
N ILE A 107 1.92 -9.12 -16.74
CA ILE A 107 3.32 -8.89 -16.43
C ILE A 107 4.13 -10.08 -16.92
N MET A 108 5.11 -9.82 -17.75
CA MET A 108 6.03 -10.84 -18.27
C MET A 108 7.41 -10.62 -17.68
N LEU A 109 7.94 -11.62 -17.01
CA LEU A 109 9.30 -11.65 -16.45
C LEU A 109 10.18 -12.61 -17.23
N GLN A 110 11.45 -12.27 -17.42
CA GLN A 110 12.41 -13.14 -18.07
C GLN A 110 12.96 -14.16 -17.08
N GLY A 111 12.84 -15.43 -17.41
CA GLY A 111 13.27 -16.54 -16.56
C GLY A 111 12.12 -17.21 -15.81
N ASP A 112 12.43 -18.30 -15.12
CA ASP A 112 11.50 -19.00 -14.23
C ASP A 112 11.62 -18.42 -12.81
N HIS A 113 10.64 -17.63 -12.43
CA HIS A 113 10.58 -16.96 -11.13
C HIS A 113 9.23 -17.20 -10.43
N ARG A 114 8.57 -18.33 -10.73
CA ARG A 114 7.23 -18.64 -10.20
C ARG A 114 7.16 -18.59 -8.69
N ASP A 115 8.12 -19.19 -8.00
CA ASP A 115 8.16 -19.24 -6.53
C ASP A 115 8.38 -17.85 -5.93
N ARG A 116 9.32 -17.08 -6.47
CA ARG A 116 9.60 -15.72 -6.01
C ARG A 116 8.42 -14.77 -6.25
N VAL A 117 7.74 -14.93 -7.38
CA VAL A 117 6.54 -14.15 -7.69
C VAL A 117 5.43 -14.47 -6.70
N ARG A 118 5.21 -15.74 -6.38
CA ARG A 118 4.24 -16.17 -5.37
C ARG A 118 4.53 -15.54 -4.00
N GLU A 119 5.77 -15.64 -3.52
CA GLU A 119 6.18 -15.01 -2.25
C GLU A 119 5.97 -13.49 -2.25
N PHE A 120 6.28 -12.84 -3.36
CA PHE A 120 6.08 -11.40 -3.49
C PHE A 120 4.61 -11.00 -3.46
N LEU A 121 3.73 -11.76 -4.12
CA LEU A 121 2.28 -11.52 -4.09
C LEU A 121 1.69 -11.71 -2.68
N ILE A 122 2.16 -12.71 -1.95
CA ILE A 122 1.77 -12.93 -0.54
C ILE A 122 2.19 -11.74 0.33
N LYS A 123 3.40 -11.19 0.12
CA LYS A 123 3.87 -9.98 0.82
C LYS A 123 3.05 -8.74 0.50
N LEU A 124 2.44 -8.67 -0.67
CA LEU A 124 1.52 -7.59 -1.06
C LEU A 124 0.12 -7.75 -0.47
N GLY A 125 -0.16 -8.87 0.21
CA GLY A 125 -1.44 -9.15 0.85
C GLY A 125 -2.43 -9.92 -0.01
N TYR A 126 -1.99 -10.58 -1.09
CA TYR A 126 -2.85 -11.50 -1.85
C TYR A 126 -2.91 -12.86 -1.16
N PRO A 127 -4.10 -13.45 -0.97
CA PRO A 127 -4.25 -14.76 -0.38
C PRO A 127 -3.63 -15.85 -1.28
N THR A 128 -2.99 -16.82 -0.66
CA THR A 128 -2.34 -17.94 -1.37
C THR A 128 -3.30 -18.77 -2.21
N GLU A 129 -4.57 -18.81 -1.80
CA GLU A 129 -5.64 -19.57 -2.47
C GLU A 129 -5.98 -18.99 -3.85
N ASN A 130 -5.78 -17.70 -4.02
CA ASN A 130 -6.08 -17.00 -5.26
C ASN A 130 -4.89 -16.96 -6.24
N ILE A 131 -3.74 -17.49 -5.84
CA ILE A 131 -2.54 -17.55 -6.68
C ILE A 131 -2.42 -18.95 -7.28
N GLU A 132 -2.79 -19.08 -8.53
CA GLU A 132 -2.62 -20.32 -9.31
C GLU A 132 -1.26 -20.32 -10.01
N VAL A 133 -0.39 -21.27 -9.65
CA VAL A 133 0.91 -21.46 -10.28
C VAL A 133 0.84 -22.68 -11.21
N GLN A 134 1.12 -22.48 -12.49
CA GLN A 134 1.14 -23.49 -13.54
C GLN A 134 2.53 -23.68 -14.11
#